data_af7f64b6d74c77e20a3f2e321d0920fa
#
_entry.id   af7f64b6d74c77e20a3f2e321d0920fa
#
_cell.length_a   1.000
_cell.length_b   1.000
_cell.length_c   1.000
_cell.angle_alpha   90.00
_cell.angle_beta   90.00
_cell.angle_gamma   90.00
#
_symmetry.space_group_name_H-M   'P 1'
#
loop_
_entity.id
_entity.type
_entity.pdbx_description
1 polymer ?
#
loop_
_entity_poly.entity_id
_entity_poly.type
_entity_poly.pdbx_seq_one_letter_code
_entity_poly.pdbx_strand_id
1 'polypeptide(L)'
;GRRVRELIVDSADVVQFFAPDVAYADARKYLPSLLEKRGVKSEPAMAVLDALESIVRPLELGVYEGLKTQALQRIAIRDADDWPVLACAMTIGCPVWTEDADFFGTGVATWTSDRVELYLAG
;
A
#
# COMPACT_ATOMS: atom_id res chain seq x y z
N GLY A 1 7.83 -7.52 5.30
CA GLY A 1 8.89 -7.97 6.13
C GLY A 1 10.18 -7.17 5.90
N ARG A 2 11.27 -7.69 6.38
CA ARG A 2 12.56 -7.02 6.28
C ARG A 2 12.97 -6.76 4.82
N ARG A 3 12.75 -7.75 3.95
CA ARG A 3 13.10 -7.62 2.54
C ARG A 3 12.29 -6.53 1.83
N VAL A 4 11.01 -6.42 2.11
CA VAL A 4 10.16 -5.36 1.55
C VAL A 4 10.70 -3.99 1.93
N ARG A 5 11.04 -3.81 3.20
CA ARG A 5 11.60 -2.56 3.71
C ARG A 5 12.92 -2.21 3.02
N GLU A 6 13.79 -3.20 2.84
CA GLU A 6 15.06 -3.01 2.13
C GLU A 6 14.84 -2.57 0.68
N LEU A 7 13.91 -3.20 -0.02
CA LEU A 7 13.58 -2.85 -1.41
C LEU A 7 13.05 -1.41 -1.52
N ILE A 8 12.19 -1.01 -0.59
CA ILE A 8 11.64 0.35 -0.56
C ILE A 8 12.76 1.37 -0.33
N VAL A 9 13.57 1.16 0.69
CA VAL A 9 14.66 2.08 1.05
C VAL A 9 15.69 2.19 -0.07
N ASP A 10 16.09 1.06 -0.65
CA ASP A 10 17.12 1.02 -1.69
C ASP A 10 16.65 1.67 -3.01
N SER A 11 15.34 1.71 -3.25
CA SER A 11 14.79 2.26 -4.49
C SER A 11 14.20 3.66 -4.33
N ALA A 12 14.17 4.21 -3.11
CA ALA A 12 13.48 5.47 -2.80
C ALA A 12 14.02 6.69 -3.54
N ASP A 13 15.27 6.66 -4.00
CA ASP A 13 15.88 7.75 -4.76
C ASP A 13 15.51 7.73 -6.25
N VAL A 14 15.03 6.63 -6.79
CA VAL A 14 14.68 6.48 -8.21
C VAL A 14 13.21 6.15 -8.44
N VAL A 15 12.50 5.67 -7.43
CA VAL A 15 11.09 5.29 -7.51
C VAL A 15 10.30 6.01 -6.43
N GLN A 16 9.16 6.58 -6.80
CA GLN A 16 8.21 7.16 -5.85
C GLN A 16 7.21 6.10 -5.43
N PHE A 17 7.02 5.94 -4.11
CA PHE A 17 6.06 5.03 -3.54
C PHE A 17 4.88 5.78 -2.95
N PHE A 18 3.68 5.24 -3.13
CA PHE A 18 2.45 5.82 -2.62
C PHE A 18 1.57 4.75 -1.97
N ALA A 19 0.75 5.18 -1.02
CA ALA A 19 -0.30 4.37 -0.42
C ALA A 19 -1.51 5.28 -0.18
N PRO A 20 -2.75 4.75 -0.17
CA PRO A 20 -3.88 5.57 0.21
C PRO A 20 -3.76 6.00 1.68
N ASP A 21 -4.21 7.21 1.98
CA ASP A 21 -4.18 7.76 3.34
C ASP A 21 -4.89 6.85 4.36
N VAL A 22 -5.97 6.19 3.93
CA VAL A 22 -6.73 5.26 4.79
C VAL A 22 -5.87 4.09 5.28
N ALA A 23 -4.87 3.66 4.52
CA ALA A 23 -3.97 2.58 4.94
C ALA A 23 -3.18 2.98 6.19
N TYR A 24 -2.70 4.21 6.24
CA TYR A 24 -2.02 4.75 7.44
C TYR A 24 -2.99 4.96 8.60
N ALA A 25 -4.18 5.51 8.32
CA ALA A 25 -5.21 5.71 9.34
C ALA A 25 -5.61 4.38 10.00
N ASP A 26 -5.81 3.33 9.19
CA ASP A 26 -6.14 1.99 9.69
C ASP A 26 -4.99 1.38 10.48
N ALA A 27 -3.76 1.52 10.01
CA ALA A 27 -2.60 1.02 10.73
C ALA A 27 -2.46 1.70 12.09
N ARG A 28 -2.61 3.01 12.17
CA ARG A 28 -2.53 3.75 13.43
C ARG A 28 -3.68 3.39 14.39
N LYS A 29 -4.84 3.07 13.85
CA LYS A 29 -6.01 2.70 14.65
C LYS A 29 -5.92 1.28 15.21
N TYR A 30 -5.49 0.32 14.41
CA TYR A 30 -5.59 -1.11 14.77
C TYR A 30 -4.29 -1.73 15.27
N LEU A 31 -3.14 -1.27 14.77
CA LEU A 31 -1.85 -1.88 15.08
C LEU A 31 -1.51 -1.88 16.58
N PRO A 32 -1.73 -0.79 17.35
CA PRO A 32 -1.40 -0.79 18.77
C PRO A 32 -2.10 -1.89 19.56
N SER A 33 -3.41 -2.09 19.36
CA SER A 33 -4.15 -3.11 20.09
C SER A 33 -3.78 -4.52 19.65
N LEU A 34 -3.46 -4.73 18.36
CA LEU A 34 -2.97 -6.02 17.87
C LEU A 34 -1.64 -6.41 18.51
N LEU A 35 -0.72 -5.46 18.62
CA LEU A 35 0.59 -5.71 19.23
C LEU A 35 0.47 -5.94 20.72
N GLU A 36 -0.38 -5.18 21.42
CA GLU A 36 -0.64 -5.36 22.85
C GLU A 36 -1.16 -6.77 23.16
N LYS A 37 -2.08 -7.28 22.34
CA LYS A 37 -2.60 -8.64 22.47
C LYS A 37 -1.51 -9.72 22.36
N ARG A 38 -0.44 -9.42 21.65
CA ARG A 38 0.71 -10.32 21.48
C ARG A 38 1.83 -10.05 22.47
N GLY A 39 1.62 -9.14 23.45
CA GLY A 39 2.63 -8.76 24.42
C GLY A 39 3.78 -7.95 23.85
N VAL A 40 3.56 -7.28 22.72
CA VAL A 40 4.57 -6.45 22.05
C VAL A 40 4.24 -4.98 22.27
N LYS A 41 5.24 -4.18 22.64
CA LYS A 41 5.08 -2.73 22.78
C LYS A 41 4.81 -2.11 21.39
N SER A 42 3.86 -1.18 21.34
CA SER A 42 3.47 -0.56 20.07
C SER A 42 4.40 0.58 19.62
N GLU A 43 5.09 1.24 20.55
CA GLU A 43 5.88 2.44 20.23
C GLU A 43 6.93 2.23 19.12
N PRO A 44 7.74 1.15 19.14
CA PRO A 44 8.71 0.95 18.06
C PRO A 44 8.05 0.78 16.69
N ALA A 45 6.92 0.07 16.61
CA ALA A 45 6.19 -0.11 15.36
C ALA A 45 5.59 1.21 14.86
N MET A 46 5.08 2.04 15.77
CA MET A 46 4.52 3.34 15.42
C MET A 46 5.61 4.29 14.91
N ALA A 47 6.80 4.23 15.48
CA ALA A 47 7.94 5.00 14.99
C ALA A 47 8.37 4.57 13.57
N VAL A 48 8.34 3.26 13.29
CA VAL A 48 8.61 2.74 11.94
C VAL A 48 7.55 3.24 10.96
N LEU A 49 6.28 3.25 11.37
CA LEU A 49 5.19 3.73 10.53
C LEU A 49 5.35 5.22 10.20
N ASP A 50 5.74 6.04 11.20
CA ASP A 50 6.01 7.46 10.99
C ASP A 50 7.16 7.68 10.01
N ALA A 51 8.23 6.92 10.14
CA ALA A 51 9.37 7.00 9.22
C ALA A 51 8.98 6.54 7.80
N LEU A 52 8.16 5.50 7.69
CA LEU A 52 7.70 4.98 6.41
C LEU A 52 6.87 6.01 5.64
N GLU A 53 6.08 6.82 6.35
CA GLU A 53 5.20 7.81 5.73
C GLU A 53 5.96 8.87 4.92
N SER A 54 7.23 9.11 5.24
CA SER A 54 8.09 10.03 4.48
C SER A 54 8.63 9.42 3.18
N ILE A 55 8.61 8.09 3.06
CA ILE A 55 9.10 7.35 1.89
C ILE A 55 7.94 6.84 1.05
N VAL A 56 7.00 6.13 1.65
CA VAL A 56 5.76 5.70 1.00
C VAL A 56 4.70 6.75 1.34
N ARG A 57 4.52 7.68 0.41
CA ARG A 57 3.73 8.89 0.66
C ARG A 57 2.24 8.62 0.62
N PRO A 58 1.48 9.11 1.61
CA PRO A 58 0.03 8.96 1.57
C PRO A 58 -0.58 9.83 0.47
N LEU A 59 -1.48 9.24 -0.32
CA LEU A 59 -2.37 9.97 -1.21
C LEU A 59 -3.65 10.28 -0.46
N GLU A 60 -4.08 11.53 -0.49
CA GLU A 60 -5.31 11.96 0.17
C GLU A 60 -6.53 11.46 -0.59
N LEU A 61 -7.60 11.15 0.14
CA LEU A 61 -8.87 10.68 -0.42
C LEU A 61 -9.36 11.57 -1.57
N GLY A 62 -9.27 12.87 -1.44
CA GLY A 62 -9.69 13.81 -2.47
C GLY A 62 -8.98 13.63 -3.80
N VAL A 63 -7.78 13.04 -3.82
CA VAL A 63 -7.02 12.80 -5.04
C VAL A 63 -7.54 11.57 -5.79
N TYR A 64 -7.89 10.49 -5.07
CA TYR A 64 -8.23 9.21 -5.71
C TYR A 64 -9.72 8.85 -5.66
N GLU A 65 -10.53 9.55 -4.87
CA GLU A 65 -11.95 9.19 -4.70
C GLU A 65 -12.77 9.30 -5.99
N GLY A 66 -12.33 10.13 -6.94
CA GLY A 66 -13.00 10.27 -8.24
C GLY A 66 -13.05 8.97 -9.04
N LEU A 67 -12.16 8.02 -8.77
CA LEU A 67 -12.14 6.71 -9.42
C LEU A 67 -12.71 5.59 -8.55
N LYS A 68 -13.37 5.92 -7.43
CA LYS A 68 -13.94 4.94 -6.51
C LYS A 68 -14.90 3.98 -7.22
N THR A 69 -15.84 4.50 -7.99
CA THR A 69 -16.83 3.69 -8.69
C THR A 69 -16.17 2.71 -9.65
N GLN A 70 -15.22 3.19 -10.45
CA GLN A 70 -14.49 2.34 -11.39
C GLN A 70 -13.65 1.28 -10.69
N ALA A 71 -12.97 1.65 -9.60
CA ALA A 71 -12.18 0.71 -8.82
C ALA A 71 -13.06 -0.36 -8.20
N LEU A 72 -14.21 0.00 -7.63
CA LEU A 72 -15.16 -0.95 -7.07
C LEU A 72 -15.69 -1.92 -8.13
N GLN A 73 -15.98 -1.46 -9.33
CA GLN A 73 -16.43 -2.32 -10.42
C GLN A 73 -15.42 -3.41 -10.76
N ARG A 74 -14.13 -3.13 -10.57
CA ARG A 74 -13.05 -4.06 -10.89
C ARG A 74 -12.72 -5.04 -9.75
N ILE A 75 -12.91 -4.64 -8.50
CA ILE A 75 -12.39 -5.39 -7.35
C ILE A 75 -13.46 -5.86 -6.37
N ALA A 76 -14.69 -5.32 -6.40
CA ALA A 76 -15.71 -5.60 -5.38
C ALA A 76 -16.10 -7.08 -5.28
N ILE A 77 -16.01 -7.85 -6.38
CA ILE A 77 -16.30 -9.29 -6.38
C ILE A 77 -15.33 -10.05 -5.47
N ARG A 78 -14.11 -9.54 -5.32
CA ARG A 78 -13.06 -10.18 -4.51
C ARG A 78 -13.00 -9.57 -3.13
N ASP A 79 -12.77 -8.25 -3.04
CA ASP A 79 -12.76 -7.51 -1.79
C ASP A 79 -13.01 -6.03 -2.06
N ALA A 80 -14.23 -5.57 -1.75
CA ALA A 80 -14.60 -4.17 -1.96
C ALA A 80 -13.73 -3.20 -1.13
N ASP A 81 -13.24 -3.62 0.04
CA ASP A 81 -12.45 -2.78 0.93
C ASP A 81 -11.08 -2.40 0.36
N ASP A 82 -10.63 -3.10 -0.69
CA ASP A 82 -9.36 -2.82 -1.36
C ASP A 82 -9.46 -1.71 -2.42
N TRP A 83 -10.64 -1.13 -2.62
CA TRP A 83 -10.83 -0.09 -3.64
C TRP A 83 -9.87 1.11 -3.51
N PRO A 84 -9.47 1.56 -2.29
CA PRO A 84 -8.58 2.72 -2.19
C PRO A 84 -7.22 2.49 -2.84
N VAL A 85 -6.63 1.32 -2.67
CA VAL A 85 -5.33 0.98 -3.29
C VAL A 85 -5.47 0.99 -4.81
N LEU A 86 -6.51 0.34 -5.32
CA LEU A 86 -6.73 0.27 -6.77
C LEU A 86 -7.02 1.66 -7.36
N ALA A 87 -7.85 2.47 -6.70
CA ALA A 87 -8.15 3.82 -7.13
C ALA A 87 -6.91 4.71 -7.16
N CYS A 88 -6.02 4.58 -6.19
CA CYS A 88 -4.73 5.28 -6.19
C CYS A 88 -3.91 4.91 -7.42
N ALA A 89 -3.73 3.62 -7.68
CA ALA A 89 -2.96 3.14 -8.84
C ALA A 89 -3.54 3.63 -10.16
N MET A 90 -4.86 3.58 -10.29
CA MET A 90 -5.56 4.06 -11.49
C MET A 90 -5.41 5.58 -11.66
N THR A 91 -5.45 6.34 -10.57
CA THR A 91 -5.32 7.80 -10.59
C THR A 91 -3.92 8.23 -11.00
N ILE A 92 -2.90 7.58 -10.45
CA ILE A 92 -1.49 7.92 -10.75
C ILE A 92 -1.04 7.27 -12.07
N GLY A 93 -1.67 6.18 -12.47
CA GLY A 93 -1.25 5.42 -13.65
C GLY A 93 -0.02 4.56 -13.39
N CYS A 94 0.06 3.94 -12.21
CA CYS A 94 1.20 3.12 -11.80
C CYS A 94 0.76 1.70 -11.42
N PRO A 95 1.71 0.74 -11.37
CA PRO A 95 1.42 -0.60 -10.89
C PRO A 95 1.11 -0.63 -9.38
N VAL A 96 0.49 -1.72 -8.94
CA VAL A 96 0.27 -2.04 -7.53
C VAL A 96 1.34 -3.03 -7.07
N TRP A 97 1.92 -2.78 -5.91
CA TRP A 97 2.79 -3.74 -5.23
C TRP A 97 2.04 -4.28 -4.01
N THR A 98 1.70 -5.55 -4.06
CA THR A 98 0.89 -6.21 -3.02
C THR A 98 1.14 -7.71 -2.99
N GLU A 99 0.90 -8.32 -1.83
CA GLU A 99 0.84 -9.77 -1.71
C GLU A 99 -0.59 -10.31 -1.92
N ASP A 100 -1.57 -9.44 -2.08
CA ASP A 100 -2.96 -9.79 -2.20
C ASP A 100 -3.31 -10.17 -3.65
N ALA A 101 -3.69 -11.43 -3.87
CA ALA A 101 -4.06 -11.95 -5.18
C ALA A 101 -5.33 -11.30 -5.75
N ASP A 102 -6.13 -10.62 -4.94
CA ASP A 102 -7.36 -9.97 -5.38
C ASP A 102 -7.12 -8.85 -6.41
N PHE A 103 -5.91 -8.33 -6.48
CA PHE A 103 -5.55 -7.31 -7.46
C PHE A 103 -5.24 -7.86 -8.85
N PHE A 104 -4.97 -9.15 -8.98
CA PHE A 104 -4.76 -9.74 -10.30
C PHE A 104 -6.07 -9.75 -11.11
N GLY A 105 -5.98 -9.34 -12.35
CA GLY A 105 -7.15 -9.28 -13.23
C GLY A 105 -7.96 -7.99 -13.14
N THR A 106 -7.51 -7.00 -12.35
CA THR A 106 -8.18 -5.69 -12.22
C THR A 106 -7.88 -4.73 -13.37
N GLY A 107 -6.99 -5.12 -14.28
CA GLY A 107 -6.55 -4.26 -15.37
C GLY A 107 -5.38 -3.34 -15.01
N VAL A 108 -4.88 -3.44 -13.79
CA VAL A 108 -3.68 -2.72 -13.31
C VAL A 108 -2.57 -3.73 -13.12
N ALA A 109 -1.37 -3.40 -13.59
CA ALA A 109 -0.20 -4.26 -13.41
C ALA A 109 0.06 -4.46 -11.91
N THR A 110 0.27 -5.70 -11.51
CA THR A 110 0.42 -6.06 -10.11
C THR A 110 1.71 -6.84 -9.90
N TRP A 111 2.49 -6.41 -8.91
CA TRP A 111 3.76 -7.02 -8.56
C TRP A 111 3.71 -7.57 -7.14
N THR A 112 4.15 -8.80 -6.96
CA THR A 112 4.39 -9.39 -5.64
C THR A 112 5.83 -9.11 -5.20
N SER A 113 6.12 -9.25 -3.91
CA SER A 113 7.44 -8.91 -3.36
C SER A 113 8.57 -9.77 -3.92
N ASP A 114 8.28 -11.01 -4.33
CA ASP A 114 9.27 -11.91 -4.93
C ASP A 114 9.67 -11.51 -6.34
N ARG A 115 8.87 -10.67 -7.02
CA ARG A 115 9.11 -10.29 -8.42
C ARG A 115 9.21 -8.77 -8.64
N VAL A 116 8.88 -7.97 -7.67
CA VAL A 116 8.86 -6.50 -7.81
C VAL A 116 10.23 -5.93 -8.18
N GLU A 117 11.31 -6.61 -7.87
CA GLU A 117 12.65 -6.17 -8.24
C GLU A 117 12.82 -6.02 -9.75
N LEU A 118 12.12 -6.83 -10.55
CA LEU A 118 12.15 -6.72 -12.01
C LEU A 118 11.65 -5.36 -12.48
N TYR A 119 10.63 -4.84 -11.82
CA TYR A 119 10.09 -3.51 -12.10
C TYR A 119 10.99 -2.41 -11.54
N LEU A 120 11.47 -2.56 -10.30
CA LEU A 120 12.30 -1.55 -9.63
C LEU A 120 13.65 -1.35 -10.28
N ALA A 121 14.18 -2.40 -10.90
CA ALA A 121 15.48 -2.35 -11.61
C ALA A 121 15.39 -1.61 -12.96
N GLY A 122 14.23 -1.22 -13.36
CA GLY A 122 14.02 -0.50 -14.61
C GLY A 122 13.68 -1.35 -15.76
#